data_1aa57b97069137c12c473c20b8bf5161
#
_entry.id   1aa57b97069137c12c473c20b8bf5161
#
_cell.length_a   1.000
_cell.length_b   1.000
_cell.length_c   1.000
_cell.angle_alpha   90.00
_cell.angle_beta   90.00
_cell.angle_gamma   90.00
#
_symmetry.space_group_name_H-M   'P 1'
#
loop_
_entity.id
_entity.type
_entity.pdbx_description
1 polymer ?
#
loop_
_entity_poly.entity_id
_entity_poly.type
_entity_poly.pdbx_seq_one_letter_code
_entity_poly.pdbx_strand_id
1 'polypeptide(L)'
;MDSMEAVWWGKFCVWGTNKHPPLSGFPAYGIYLLFSENIKAVYILSQICITVGFCFIYKLASLLLEQRKAVLSVMLLEGCVFYGFCSPEYNVNVMSLALWPAVAYFFYRAVTENTLCLWCLAAIACAANFLNKYTAAWQLLGCAGFLFFTPEGRKMLKSYRPYVALAVFLLLIFPHFYWLWQHDFMVIEYFSSRSGGVYGQEMPLWENVLHHLISPAEFLVSMLFYGAGTLALFFAFSRSLEPEEIDFGSRRFLFWLGLFPLLLVLAYGLISGSPVK
;
A
#
# COMPACT_ATOMS: atom_id res chain seq x y z
N MET A 1 -2.42 20.90 2.59
CA MET A 1 -3.83 20.72 2.99
C MET A 1 -4.05 19.39 3.70
N ASP A 2 -3.54 18.31 3.16
CA ASP A 2 -3.75 16.94 3.68
C ASP A 2 -3.19 16.72 5.10
N SER A 3 -2.04 17.34 5.42
CA SER A 3 -1.45 17.24 6.78
C SER A 3 -2.35 17.85 7.86
N MET A 4 -3.04 18.97 7.56
CA MET A 4 -4.03 19.56 8.47
C MET A 4 -5.25 18.67 8.64
N GLU A 5 -5.72 18.08 7.55
CA GLU A 5 -6.84 17.14 7.57
C GLU A 5 -6.52 15.92 8.43
N ALA A 6 -5.30 15.36 8.32
CA ALA A 6 -4.84 14.25 9.15
C ALA A 6 -4.81 14.61 10.64
N VAL A 7 -4.27 15.78 11.01
CA VAL A 7 -4.26 16.27 12.41
C VAL A 7 -5.69 16.43 12.92
N TRP A 8 -6.58 16.98 12.11
CA TRP A 8 -7.98 17.15 12.48
C TRP A 8 -8.68 15.82 12.77
N TRP A 9 -8.49 14.81 11.93
CA TRP A 9 -9.03 13.46 12.17
C TRP A 9 -8.50 12.83 13.46
N GLY A 10 -7.19 12.98 13.72
CA GLY A 10 -6.59 12.47 14.95
C GLY A 10 -7.09 13.16 16.21
N LYS A 11 -7.41 14.46 16.14
CA LYS A 11 -7.93 15.24 17.26
C LYS A 11 -9.23 14.69 17.83
N PHE A 12 -10.11 14.21 16.97
CA PHE A 12 -11.40 13.65 17.39
C PHE A 12 -11.33 12.19 17.80
N CYS A 13 -10.18 11.53 17.66
CA CYS A 13 -9.95 10.13 18.04
C CYS A 13 -11.01 9.17 17.52
N VAL A 14 -11.60 9.46 16.35
CA VAL A 14 -12.65 8.65 15.73
C VAL A 14 -12.07 7.44 15.01
N TRP A 15 -12.81 6.34 15.00
CA TRP A 15 -12.39 5.10 14.34
C TRP A 15 -12.60 5.08 12.83
N GLY A 16 -12.90 6.21 12.22
CA GLY A 16 -13.04 6.35 10.77
C GLY A 16 -13.45 7.76 10.38
N THR A 17 -13.42 8.02 9.08
CA THR A 17 -13.90 9.24 8.45
C THR A 17 -14.74 8.89 7.23
N ASN A 18 -15.36 9.89 6.61
CA ASN A 18 -16.07 9.69 5.34
C ASN A 18 -15.15 9.32 4.17
N LYS A 19 -13.82 9.55 4.30
CA LYS A 19 -12.84 9.32 3.21
C LYS A 19 -11.94 8.13 3.48
N HIS A 20 -11.39 8.04 4.71
CA HIS A 20 -10.30 7.14 5.05
C HIS A 20 -10.51 6.46 6.41
N PRO A 21 -9.90 5.28 6.62
CA PRO A 21 -9.74 4.71 7.95
C PRO A 21 -8.90 5.60 8.88
N PRO A 22 -8.85 5.32 10.19
CA PRO A 22 -8.39 6.29 11.20
C PRO A 22 -6.87 6.42 11.35
N LEU A 23 -6.08 5.45 10.88
CA LEU A 23 -4.69 5.29 11.36
C LEU A 23 -3.79 6.49 11.07
N SER A 24 -3.93 7.13 9.91
CA SER A 24 -3.09 8.27 9.55
C SER A 24 -3.29 9.49 10.48
N GLY A 25 -4.48 9.64 11.06
CA GLY A 25 -4.79 10.74 11.95
C GLY A 25 -4.10 10.64 13.30
N PHE A 26 -4.00 9.45 13.89
CA PHE A 26 -3.47 9.29 15.25
C PHE A 26 -2.01 9.75 15.39
N PRO A 27 -1.04 9.28 14.57
CA PRO A 27 0.33 9.77 14.68
C PRO A 27 0.47 11.23 14.26
N ALA A 28 -0.35 11.73 13.31
CA ALA A 28 -0.33 13.15 12.93
C ALA A 28 -0.71 14.04 14.09
N TYR A 29 -1.78 13.72 14.82
CA TYR A 29 -2.19 14.47 16.00
C TYR A 29 -1.22 14.29 17.17
N GLY A 30 -0.70 13.08 17.37
CA GLY A 30 0.30 12.80 18.40
C GLY A 30 1.56 13.66 18.24
N ILE A 31 2.12 13.74 17.03
CA ILE A 31 3.32 14.56 16.79
C ILE A 31 3.00 16.06 16.86
N TYR A 32 1.82 16.47 16.39
CA TYR A 32 1.35 17.84 16.51
C TYR A 32 1.32 18.32 17.99
N LEU A 33 0.77 17.49 18.89
CA LEU A 33 0.76 17.78 20.32
C LEU A 33 2.16 17.78 20.95
N LEU A 34 3.00 16.79 20.57
CA LEU A 34 4.35 16.65 21.10
C LEU A 34 5.22 17.91 20.84
N PHE A 35 4.98 18.60 19.73
CA PHE A 35 5.70 19.81 19.33
C PHE A 35 4.88 21.10 19.56
N SER A 36 4.13 21.15 20.67
CA SER A 36 3.39 22.36 21.09
C SER A 36 2.43 22.90 20.01
N GLU A 37 1.66 22.00 19.42
CA GLU A 37 0.65 22.29 18.39
C GLU A 37 1.24 22.91 17.10
N ASN A 38 2.49 22.57 16.78
CA ASN A 38 3.14 23.07 15.59
C ASN A 38 2.88 22.13 14.39
N ILE A 39 2.11 22.58 13.42
CA ILE A 39 1.80 21.83 12.19
C ILE A 39 3.06 21.44 11.40
N LYS A 40 4.14 22.21 11.51
CA LYS A 40 5.41 21.89 10.82
C LYS A 40 6.03 20.58 11.32
N ALA A 41 5.71 20.15 12.54
CA ALA A 41 6.17 18.87 13.08
C ALA A 41 5.62 17.67 12.30
N VAL A 42 4.46 17.81 11.66
CA VAL A 42 3.85 16.73 10.84
C VAL A 42 4.69 16.41 9.60
N TYR A 43 5.49 17.38 9.10
CA TYR A 43 6.46 17.13 8.02
C TYR A 43 7.62 16.21 8.48
N ILE A 44 7.96 16.23 9.78
CA ILE A 44 8.94 15.30 10.35
C ILE A 44 8.37 13.87 10.29
N LEU A 45 7.10 13.68 10.62
CA LEU A 45 6.43 12.39 10.52
C LEU A 45 6.44 11.85 9.09
N SER A 46 6.27 12.73 8.11
CA SER A 46 6.38 12.39 6.70
C SER A 46 7.76 11.77 6.37
N GLN A 47 8.84 12.42 6.79
CA GLN A 47 10.20 11.93 6.56
C GLN A 47 10.50 10.64 7.34
N ILE A 48 9.92 10.47 8.54
CA ILE A 48 9.98 9.20 9.28
C ILE A 48 9.31 8.09 8.46
N CYS A 49 8.14 8.32 7.89
CA CYS A 49 7.46 7.33 7.05
C CYS A 49 8.33 6.90 5.85
N ILE A 50 8.95 7.86 5.14
CA ILE A 50 9.83 7.56 4.01
C ILE A 50 11.04 6.72 4.46
N THR A 51 11.69 7.13 5.55
CA THR A 51 12.85 6.40 6.10
C THR A 51 12.47 4.97 6.50
N VAL A 52 11.33 4.78 7.17
CA VAL A 52 10.81 3.46 7.53
C VAL A 52 10.52 2.61 6.28
N GLY A 53 9.93 3.22 5.25
CA GLY A 53 9.73 2.58 3.96
C GLY A 53 11.03 2.08 3.34
N PHE A 54 12.03 2.93 3.25
CA PHE A 54 13.37 2.57 2.76
C PHE A 54 14.01 1.44 3.58
N CYS A 55 13.88 1.47 4.91
CA CYS A 55 14.37 0.41 5.77
C CYS A 55 13.72 -0.95 5.46
N PHE A 56 12.39 -1.00 5.27
CA PHE A 56 11.71 -2.24 4.94
C PHE A 56 12.02 -2.74 3.53
N ILE A 57 12.14 -1.83 2.56
CA ILE A 57 12.55 -2.18 1.19
C ILE A 57 13.97 -2.74 1.19
N TYR A 58 14.91 -2.08 1.87
CA TYR A 58 16.26 -2.59 2.03
C TYR A 58 16.31 -3.98 2.67
N LYS A 59 15.58 -4.15 3.79
CA LYS A 59 15.52 -5.45 4.48
C LYS A 59 14.93 -6.55 3.60
N LEU A 60 13.87 -6.26 2.85
CA LEU A 60 13.29 -7.23 1.91
C LEU A 60 14.25 -7.53 0.76
N ALA A 61 14.83 -6.51 0.16
CA ALA A 61 15.79 -6.68 -0.93
C ALA A 61 17.02 -7.48 -0.49
N SER A 62 17.53 -7.27 0.73
CA SER A 62 18.67 -8.02 1.29
C SER A 62 18.37 -9.51 1.57
N LEU A 63 17.09 -9.92 1.58
CA LEU A 63 16.70 -11.33 1.64
C LEU A 63 16.65 -11.99 0.26
N LEU A 64 16.61 -11.20 -0.80
CA LEU A 64 16.41 -11.64 -2.18
C LEU A 64 17.62 -11.43 -3.07
N LEU A 65 18.47 -10.46 -2.74
CA LEU A 65 19.57 -9.95 -3.57
C LEU A 65 20.83 -9.78 -2.75
N GLU A 66 21.98 -9.78 -3.40
CA GLU A 66 23.24 -9.38 -2.76
C GLU A 66 23.18 -7.93 -2.22
N GLN A 67 24.01 -7.63 -1.23
CA GLN A 67 23.95 -6.35 -0.49
C GLN A 67 24.05 -5.11 -1.41
N ARG A 68 24.91 -5.14 -2.43
CA ARG A 68 25.07 -4.03 -3.37
C ARG A 68 23.77 -3.73 -4.14
N LYS A 69 23.11 -4.78 -4.63
CA LYS A 69 21.83 -4.65 -5.36
C LYS A 69 20.68 -4.25 -4.42
N ALA A 70 20.71 -4.74 -3.18
CA ALA A 70 19.73 -4.32 -2.17
C ALA A 70 19.82 -2.82 -1.85
N VAL A 71 21.04 -2.26 -1.73
CA VAL A 71 21.24 -0.80 -1.57
C VAL A 71 20.77 -0.06 -2.82
N LEU A 72 21.12 -0.52 -4.02
CA LEU A 72 20.69 0.09 -5.26
C LEU A 72 19.17 0.10 -5.41
N SER A 73 18.48 -0.96 -4.95
CA SER A 73 17.00 -1.03 -4.98
C SER A 73 16.37 0.12 -4.20
N VAL A 74 16.95 0.55 -3.08
CA VAL A 74 16.49 1.72 -2.31
C VAL A 74 16.86 3.02 -3.03
N MET A 75 18.09 3.14 -3.52
CA MET A 75 18.53 4.35 -4.23
C MET A 75 17.71 4.63 -5.49
N LEU A 76 17.23 3.59 -6.17
CA LEU A 76 16.37 3.74 -7.35
C LEU A 76 15.03 4.42 -7.01
N LEU A 77 14.55 4.28 -5.77
CA LEU A 77 13.29 4.89 -5.34
C LEU A 77 13.38 6.42 -5.20
N GLU A 78 14.58 6.98 -5.01
CA GLU A 78 14.78 8.43 -5.05
C GLU A 78 14.38 9.04 -6.40
N GLY A 79 14.45 8.26 -7.48
CA GLY A 79 13.93 8.65 -8.79
C GLY A 79 12.42 8.65 -8.91
N CYS A 80 11.69 8.12 -7.93
CA CYS A 80 10.24 8.10 -7.92
C CYS A 80 9.70 9.38 -7.26
N VAL A 81 8.81 10.08 -7.96
CA VAL A 81 8.22 11.36 -7.50
C VAL A 81 7.56 11.24 -6.12
N PHE A 82 6.97 10.08 -5.80
CA PHE A 82 6.31 9.88 -4.50
C PHE A 82 7.28 9.79 -3.32
N TYR A 83 8.49 9.25 -3.51
CA TYR A 83 9.50 9.18 -2.45
C TYR A 83 10.28 10.49 -2.31
N GLY A 84 10.40 11.28 -3.37
CA GLY A 84 11.08 12.56 -3.39
C GLY A 84 10.11 13.75 -3.27
N PHE A 85 9.64 14.26 -4.39
CA PHE A 85 8.91 15.52 -4.49
C PHE A 85 7.57 15.56 -3.71
N CYS A 86 6.82 14.46 -3.70
CA CYS A 86 5.52 14.40 -3.01
C CYS A 86 5.63 14.03 -1.53
N SER A 87 6.80 13.61 -1.06
CA SER A 87 7.00 13.10 0.30
C SER A 87 6.94 14.13 1.44
N PRO A 88 7.19 15.44 1.24
CA PRO A 88 7.18 16.39 2.35
C PRO A 88 5.82 16.53 3.04
N GLU A 89 4.72 16.51 2.30
CA GLU A 89 3.38 16.67 2.86
C GLU A 89 2.81 15.34 3.36
N TYR A 90 2.70 15.19 4.70
CA TYR A 90 2.14 13.99 5.30
C TYR A 90 0.66 13.79 4.94
N ASN A 91 0.37 12.59 4.48
CA ASN A 91 -0.99 12.11 4.19
C ASN A 91 -1.04 10.58 4.16
N VAL A 92 -2.20 10.01 3.92
CA VAL A 92 -2.40 8.55 3.83
C VAL A 92 -1.51 7.87 2.77
N ASN A 93 -1.16 8.57 1.68
CA ASN A 93 -0.28 8.01 0.65
C ASN A 93 1.15 7.90 1.14
N VAL A 94 1.67 8.96 1.79
CA VAL A 94 3.01 8.95 2.37
C VAL A 94 3.14 7.89 3.45
N MET A 95 2.13 7.72 4.31
CA MET A 95 2.13 6.64 5.30
C MET A 95 2.08 5.25 4.62
N SER A 96 1.38 5.11 3.50
CA SER A 96 1.38 3.87 2.71
C SER A 96 2.77 3.50 2.20
N LEU A 97 3.65 4.47 1.89
CA LEU A 97 5.04 4.20 1.46
C LEU A 97 5.87 3.48 2.53
N ALA A 98 5.51 3.61 3.81
CA ALA A 98 6.07 2.81 4.90
C ALA A 98 5.37 1.46 5.06
N LEU A 99 4.04 1.45 5.00
CA LEU A 99 3.24 0.29 5.38
C LEU A 99 3.23 -0.82 4.32
N TRP A 100 3.20 -0.47 3.03
CA TRP A 100 3.25 -1.47 1.95
C TRP A 100 4.53 -2.32 1.99
N PRO A 101 5.74 -1.73 2.09
CA PRO A 101 6.97 -2.51 2.24
C PRO A 101 7.02 -3.29 3.56
N ALA A 102 6.46 -2.75 4.65
CA ALA A 102 6.39 -3.46 5.92
C ALA A 102 5.56 -4.75 5.81
N VAL A 103 4.38 -4.68 5.16
CA VAL A 103 3.56 -5.86 4.88
C VAL A 103 4.35 -6.87 4.06
N ALA A 104 4.98 -6.44 2.97
CA ALA A 104 5.75 -7.35 2.11
C ALA A 104 6.89 -8.01 2.86
N TYR A 105 7.66 -7.26 3.66
CA TYR A 105 8.77 -7.79 4.46
C TYR A 105 8.31 -8.82 5.50
N PHE A 106 7.32 -8.45 6.33
CA PHE A 106 6.87 -9.35 7.38
C PHE A 106 6.15 -10.58 6.83
N PHE A 107 5.38 -10.43 5.75
CA PHE A 107 4.73 -11.56 5.10
C PHE A 107 5.74 -12.51 4.46
N TYR A 108 6.77 -11.99 3.77
CA TYR A 108 7.86 -12.82 3.23
C TYR A 108 8.54 -13.63 4.33
N ARG A 109 8.93 -13.00 5.42
CA ARG A 109 9.54 -13.67 6.57
C ARG A 109 8.60 -14.66 7.25
N ALA A 110 7.32 -14.33 7.36
CA ALA A 110 6.32 -15.25 7.93
C ALA A 110 6.21 -16.53 7.09
N VAL A 111 6.23 -16.41 5.76
CA VAL A 111 6.18 -17.56 4.85
C VAL A 111 7.48 -18.38 4.90
N THR A 112 8.64 -17.74 4.93
CA THR A 112 9.94 -18.44 4.87
C THR A 112 10.36 -19.05 6.21
N GLU A 113 10.19 -18.32 7.31
CA GLU A 113 10.63 -18.77 8.64
C GLU A 113 9.52 -19.46 9.43
N ASN A 114 8.26 -19.25 9.05
CA ASN A 114 7.06 -19.85 9.64
C ASN A 114 7.01 -19.82 11.16
N THR A 115 7.29 -18.66 11.79
CA THR A 115 7.15 -18.47 13.23
C THR A 115 5.85 -17.74 13.57
N LEU A 116 5.24 -18.02 14.71
CA LEU A 116 4.00 -17.37 15.13
C LEU A 116 4.20 -15.83 15.27
N CYS A 117 5.33 -15.42 15.82
CA CYS A 117 5.65 -14.00 15.97
C CYS A 117 5.63 -13.26 14.63
N LEU A 118 6.27 -13.81 13.59
CA LEU A 118 6.30 -13.21 12.26
C LEU A 118 4.92 -13.18 11.59
N TRP A 119 4.11 -14.20 11.79
CA TRP A 119 2.72 -14.21 11.33
C TRP A 119 1.88 -13.13 12.01
N CYS A 120 2.05 -12.93 13.33
CA CYS A 120 1.40 -11.83 14.05
C CYS A 120 1.89 -10.45 13.59
N LEU A 121 3.21 -10.28 13.37
CA LEU A 121 3.76 -9.04 12.84
C LEU A 121 3.26 -8.73 11.43
N ALA A 122 3.14 -9.75 10.57
CA ALA A 122 2.53 -9.60 9.25
C ALA A 122 1.06 -9.16 9.35
N ALA A 123 0.29 -9.78 10.27
CA ALA A 123 -1.11 -9.40 10.53
C ALA A 123 -1.24 -7.95 11.02
N ILE A 124 -0.38 -7.52 11.95
CA ILE A 124 -0.34 -6.14 12.46
C ILE A 124 -0.01 -5.16 11.32
N ALA A 125 0.99 -5.49 10.49
CA ALA A 125 1.33 -4.65 9.34
C ALA A 125 0.19 -4.57 8.31
N CYS A 126 -0.47 -5.70 8.01
CA CYS A 126 -1.66 -5.75 7.17
C CYS A 126 -2.81 -4.91 7.72
N ALA A 127 -3.10 -5.02 9.02
CA ALA A 127 -4.14 -4.24 9.67
C ALA A 127 -3.81 -2.75 9.67
N ALA A 128 -2.57 -2.38 9.98
CA ALA A 128 -2.12 -1.00 9.93
C ALA A 128 -2.24 -0.42 8.51
N ASN A 129 -1.84 -1.17 7.47
CA ASN A 129 -1.96 -0.72 6.10
C ASN A 129 -3.43 -0.54 5.68
N PHE A 130 -4.30 -1.48 6.05
CA PHE A 130 -5.74 -1.39 5.77
C PHE A 130 -6.41 -0.23 6.54
N LEU A 131 -6.06 -0.05 7.83
CA LEU A 131 -6.54 1.05 8.66
C LEU A 131 -5.96 2.42 8.28
N ASN A 132 -4.95 2.46 7.42
CA ASN A 132 -4.45 3.70 6.80
C ASN A 132 -5.21 4.05 5.53
N LYS A 133 -5.40 3.07 4.62
CA LYS A 133 -6.06 3.31 3.33
C LYS A 133 -6.68 2.02 2.77
N TYR A 134 -7.93 2.10 2.30
CA TYR A 134 -8.65 0.92 1.75
C TYR A 134 -7.96 0.30 0.52
N THR A 135 -7.14 1.05 -0.22
CA THR A 135 -6.37 0.49 -1.34
C THR A 135 -5.40 -0.60 -0.91
N ALA A 136 -5.06 -0.71 0.39
CA ALA A 136 -4.33 -1.84 0.94
C ALA A 136 -5.02 -3.19 0.66
N ALA A 137 -6.33 -3.20 0.42
CA ALA A 137 -7.06 -4.41 0.03
C ALA A 137 -6.44 -5.10 -1.19
N TRP A 138 -5.90 -4.36 -2.16
CA TRP A 138 -5.21 -4.93 -3.31
C TRP A 138 -3.98 -5.76 -2.91
N GLN A 139 -3.20 -5.27 -1.95
CA GLN A 139 -2.05 -6.01 -1.42
C GLN A 139 -2.49 -7.21 -0.57
N LEU A 140 -3.55 -7.08 0.22
CA LEU A 140 -4.12 -8.19 1.00
C LEU A 140 -4.63 -9.31 0.09
N LEU A 141 -5.25 -8.96 -1.06
CA LEU A 141 -5.61 -9.93 -2.08
C LEU A 141 -4.38 -10.61 -2.69
N GLY A 142 -3.27 -9.89 -2.83
CA GLY A 142 -1.98 -10.45 -3.22
C GLY A 142 -1.45 -11.46 -2.20
N CYS A 143 -1.49 -11.13 -0.90
CA CYS A 143 -1.11 -12.05 0.18
C CYS A 143 -1.99 -13.32 0.17
N ALA A 144 -3.30 -13.14 0.06
CA ALA A 144 -4.25 -14.25 -0.03
C ALA A 144 -3.99 -15.10 -1.27
N GLY A 145 -3.82 -14.46 -2.43
CA GLY A 145 -3.50 -15.15 -3.68
C GLY A 145 -2.22 -15.98 -3.57
N PHE A 146 -1.17 -15.43 -2.97
CA PHE A 146 0.05 -16.21 -2.70
C PHE A 146 -0.25 -17.45 -1.85
N LEU A 147 -1.02 -17.30 -0.75
CA LEU A 147 -1.33 -18.41 0.14
C LEU A 147 -2.16 -19.51 -0.55
N PHE A 148 -3.14 -19.15 -1.37
CA PHE A 148 -4.04 -20.14 -1.98
C PHE A 148 -3.50 -20.74 -3.27
N PHE A 149 -2.76 -19.99 -4.07
CA PHE A 149 -2.40 -20.40 -5.43
C PHE A 149 -0.94 -20.82 -5.60
N THR A 150 -0.07 -20.63 -4.58
CA THR A 150 1.31 -21.13 -4.66
C THR A 150 1.54 -22.40 -3.82
N PRO A 151 2.50 -23.27 -4.20
CA PRO A 151 2.86 -24.44 -3.39
C PRO A 151 3.37 -24.04 -2.00
N GLU A 152 4.18 -22.97 -1.92
CA GLU A 152 4.74 -22.42 -0.67
C GLU A 152 3.61 -21.96 0.25
N GLY A 153 2.67 -21.16 -0.28
CA GLY A 153 1.52 -20.67 0.47
C GLY A 153 0.63 -21.78 0.97
N ARG A 154 0.26 -22.74 0.10
CA ARG A 154 -0.57 -23.90 0.48
C ARG A 154 0.08 -24.77 1.57
N LYS A 155 1.42 -24.84 1.62
CA LYS A 155 2.13 -25.48 2.72
C LYS A 155 1.91 -24.73 4.04
N MET A 156 1.90 -23.40 4.02
CA MET A 156 1.64 -22.58 5.22
C MET A 156 0.21 -22.75 5.73
N LEU A 157 -0.78 -22.90 4.86
CA LEU A 157 -2.18 -23.12 5.24
C LEU A 157 -2.43 -24.45 6.00
N LYS A 158 -1.47 -25.38 5.99
CA LYS A 158 -1.50 -26.59 6.83
C LYS A 158 -1.11 -26.31 8.29
N SER A 159 -0.57 -25.14 8.59
CA SER A 159 -0.21 -24.69 9.95
C SER A 159 -1.33 -23.84 10.54
N TYR A 160 -1.46 -23.82 11.88
CA TYR A 160 -2.40 -22.95 12.58
C TYR A 160 -2.01 -21.45 12.54
N ARG A 161 -0.75 -21.15 12.27
CA ARG A 161 -0.17 -19.78 12.37
C ARG A 161 -0.83 -18.74 11.48
N PRO A 162 -1.09 -18.99 10.18
CA PRO A 162 -1.83 -18.05 9.33
C PRO A 162 -3.24 -17.76 9.84
N TYR A 163 -3.88 -18.74 10.48
CA TYR A 163 -5.23 -18.55 11.02
C TYR A 163 -5.23 -17.70 12.29
N VAL A 164 -4.20 -17.85 13.15
CA VAL A 164 -3.99 -16.94 14.28
C VAL A 164 -3.70 -15.53 13.77
N ALA A 165 -2.86 -15.37 12.74
CA ALA A 165 -2.59 -14.09 12.10
C ALA A 165 -3.88 -13.45 11.54
N LEU A 166 -4.74 -14.22 10.88
CA LEU A 166 -6.05 -13.76 10.42
C LEU A 166 -6.93 -13.28 11.58
N ALA A 167 -6.96 -14.03 12.69
CA ALA A 167 -7.72 -13.61 13.87
C ALA A 167 -7.18 -12.31 14.47
N VAL A 168 -5.86 -12.13 14.55
CA VAL A 168 -5.22 -10.87 14.99
C VAL A 168 -5.57 -9.72 14.03
N PHE A 169 -5.51 -9.96 12.72
CA PHE A 169 -5.90 -8.95 11.73
C PHE A 169 -7.36 -8.52 11.92
N LEU A 170 -8.30 -9.47 12.00
CA LEU A 170 -9.72 -9.20 12.18
C LEU A 170 -10.01 -8.44 13.48
N LEU A 171 -9.34 -8.83 14.57
CA LEU A 171 -9.46 -8.14 15.87
C LEU A 171 -9.03 -6.68 15.77
N LEU A 172 -7.92 -6.40 15.07
CA LEU A 172 -7.40 -5.04 14.94
C LEU A 172 -8.26 -4.13 14.05
N ILE A 173 -8.88 -4.68 13.01
CA ILE A 173 -9.74 -3.88 12.13
C ILE A 173 -11.19 -3.79 12.65
N PHE A 174 -11.59 -4.63 13.60
CA PHE A 174 -12.96 -4.71 14.12
C PHE A 174 -13.50 -3.36 14.63
N PRO A 175 -12.76 -2.55 15.42
CA PRO A 175 -13.28 -1.26 15.90
C PRO A 175 -13.65 -0.30 14.76
N HIS A 176 -12.88 -0.33 13.66
CA HIS A 176 -13.18 0.47 12.48
C HIS A 176 -14.45 -0.01 11.76
N PHE A 177 -14.60 -1.33 11.56
CA PHE A 177 -15.82 -1.88 10.95
C PHE A 177 -17.06 -1.66 11.80
N TYR A 178 -16.93 -1.76 13.13
CA TYR A 178 -18.01 -1.43 14.06
C TYR A 178 -18.41 0.05 13.94
N TRP A 179 -17.43 0.96 13.85
CA TRP A 179 -17.67 2.37 13.61
C TRP A 179 -18.38 2.63 12.27
N LEU A 180 -17.94 1.97 11.18
CA LEU A 180 -18.58 2.06 9.87
C LEU A 180 -20.05 1.62 9.92
N TRP A 181 -20.32 0.52 10.61
CA TRP A 181 -21.68 0.03 10.79
C TRP A 181 -22.57 1.04 11.54
N GLN A 182 -22.05 1.70 12.57
CA GLN A 182 -22.77 2.74 13.30
C GLN A 182 -23.02 4.02 12.49
N HIS A 183 -22.27 4.22 11.38
CA HIS A 183 -22.37 5.40 10.52
C HIS A 183 -22.83 5.04 9.10
N ASP A 184 -23.69 4.02 8.97
CA ASP A 184 -24.34 3.60 7.73
C ASP A 184 -23.40 3.43 6.54
N PHE A 185 -22.14 3.01 6.82
CA PHE A 185 -21.10 2.83 5.80
C PHE A 185 -20.91 4.05 4.88
N MET A 186 -20.95 5.26 5.43
CA MET A 186 -20.87 6.55 4.72
C MET A 186 -19.68 6.61 3.71
N VAL A 187 -18.66 5.80 3.91
CA VAL A 187 -17.51 5.69 3.00
C VAL A 187 -17.91 5.16 1.62
N ILE A 188 -18.96 4.34 1.53
CA ILE A 188 -19.45 3.78 0.25
C ILE A 188 -20.04 4.92 -0.60
N GLU A 189 -20.78 5.84 0.01
CA GLU A 189 -21.31 7.03 -0.67
C GLU A 189 -20.17 7.91 -1.22
N TYR A 190 -19.13 8.13 -0.41
CA TYR A 190 -17.96 8.86 -0.87
C TYR A 190 -17.24 8.17 -2.03
N PHE A 191 -17.09 6.84 -2.01
CA PHE A 191 -16.53 6.09 -3.13
C PHE A 191 -17.40 6.17 -4.37
N SER A 192 -18.71 5.99 -4.24
CA SER A 192 -19.65 6.06 -5.36
C SER A 192 -19.68 7.45 -5.99
N SER A 193 -19.63 8.52 -5.18
CA SER A 193 -19.57 9.89 -5.70
C SER A 193 -18.27 10.20 -6.46
N ARG A 194 -17.16 9.60 -6.08
CA ARG A 194 -15.87 9.74 -6.78
C ARG A 194 -15.71 8.82 -7.98
N SER A 195 -16.31 7.66 -7.92
CA SER A 195 -16.36 6.70 -9.04
C SER A 195 -17.43 7.10 -10.06
N GLY A 196 -18.46 7.79 -9.60
CA GLY A 196 -19.68 8.09 -10.32
C GLY A 196 -19.57 9.14 -11.42
N GLY A 197 -18.38 9.55 -11.82
CA GLY A 197 -18.20 10.35 -13.03
C GLY A 197 -18.72 9.65 -14.31
N VAL A 198 -18.91 8.32 -14.24
CA VAL A 198 -19.40 7.49 -15.35
C VAL A 198 -20.75 6.83 -15.04
N TYR A 199 -21.01 6.46 -13.78
CA TYR A 199 -22.22 5.79 -13.33
C TYR A 199 -23.32 6.77 -12.87
N GLY A 200 -23.83 7.61 -13.71
CA GLY A 200 -24.94 8.51 -13.35
C GLY A 200 -25.19 9.65 -14.33
N GLN A 201 -24.34 9.82 -15.31
CA GLN A 201 -24.60 10.67 -16.45
C GLN A 201 -25.08 9.81 -17.62
N GLU A 202 -26.13 10.24 -18.30
CA GLU A 202 -26.57 9.66 -19.57
C GLU A 202 -25.53 9.98 -20.64
N MET A 203 -24.38 9.23 -20.60
CA MET A 203 -23.35 9.35 -21.62
C MET A 203 -23.70 8.42 -22.82
N PRO A 204 -23.36 8.80 -24.04
CA PRO A 204 -23.46 7.91 -25.19
C PRO A 204 -22.69 6.61 -24.96
N LEU A 205 -23.24 5.49 -25.43
CA LEU A 205 -22.67 4.14 -25.19
C LEU A 205 -21.20 4.04 -25.62
N TRP A 206 -20.80 4.70 -26.70
CA TRP A 206 -19.41 4.71 -27.19
C TRP A 206 -18.46 5.46 -26.26
N GLU A 207 -18.92 6.52 -25.61
CA GLU A 207 -18.15 7.32 -24.67
C GLU A 207 -17.92 6.53 -23.36
N ASN A 208 -18.93 5.83 -22.90
CA ASN A 208 -18.82 4.90 -21.78
C ASN A 208 -17.80 3.78 -22.07
N VAL A 209 -17.89 3.11 -23.22
CA VAL A 209 -16.93 2.08 -23.65
C VAL A 209 -15.51 2.65 -23.73
N LEU A 210 -15.35 3.89 -24.18
CA LEU A 210 -14.05 4.54 -24.29
C LEU A 210 -13.40 4.76 -22.91
N HIS A 211 -14.18 5.13 -21.89
CA HIS A 211 -13.68 5.29 -20.52
C HIS A 211 -13.12 4.01 -19.91
N HIS A 212 -13.66 2.83 -20.24
CA HIS A 212 -13.11 1.54 -19.82
C HIS A 212 -11.69 1.27 -20.37
N LEU A 213 -11.31 1.89 -21.48
CA LEU A 213 -9.96 1.77 -22.06
C LEU A 213 -9.05 2.92 -21.64
N ILE A 214 -9.59 4.14 -21.57
CA ILE A 214 -8.81 5.34 -21.22
C ILE A 214 -8.34 5.30 -19.77
N SER A 215 -9.22 4.94 -18.83
CA SER A 215 -8.89 4.96 -17.39
C SER A 215 -7.67 4.11 -17.01
N PRO A 216 -7.56 2.84 -17.41
CA PRO A 216 -6.34 2.06 -17.16
C PRO A 216 -5.12 2.58 -17.94
N ALA A 217 -5.31 3.13 -19.14
CA ALA A 217 -4.22 3.70 -19.92
C ALA A 217 -3.65 4.97 -19.24
N GLU A 218 -4.51 5.88 -18.76
CA GLU A 218 -4.10 7.06 -18.00
C GLU A 218 -3.36 6.67 -16.72
N PHE A 219 -3.82 5.62 -16.04
CA PHE A 219 -3.13 5.12 -14.85
C PHE A 219 -1.72 4.61 -15.19
N LEU A 220 -1.56 3.82 -16.27
CA LEU A 220 -0.25 3.35 -16.70
C LEU A 220 0.68 4.49 -17.11
N VAL A 221 0.18 5.46 -17.88
CA VAL A 221 0.95 6.65 -18.26
C VAL A 221 1.38 7.44 -17.03
N SER A 222 0.48 7.62 -16.07
CA SER A 222 0.80 8.27 -14.79
C SER A 222 1.87 7.52 -14.01
N MET A 223 1.78 6.19 -13.93
CA MET A 223 2.80 5.35 -13.29
C MET A 223 4.18 5.50 -13.96
N LEU A 224 4.22 5.49 -15.29
CA LEU A 224 5.46 5.69 -16.04
C LEU A 224 6.03 7.09 -15.80
N PHE A 225 5.19 8.10 -15.77
CA PHE A 225 5.61 9.49 -15.48
C PHE A 225 6.18 9.62 -14.07
N TYR A 226 5.47 9.15 -13.05
CA TYR A 226 5.92 9.22 -11.66
C TYR A 226 7.14 8.32 -11.37
N GLY A 227 7.33 7.25 -12.13
CA GLY A 227 8.47 6.35 -12.04
C GLY A 227 9.59 6.65 -13.05
N ALA A 228 9.48 7.68 -13.88
CA ALA A 228 10.44 7.95 -14.95
C ALA A 228 11.89 8.09 -14.47
N GLY A 229 12.10 8.79 -13.35
CA GLY A 229 13.42 8.92 -12.74
C GLY A 229 13.97 7.58 -12.25
N THR A 230 13.14 6.75 -11.64
CA THR A 230 13.51 5.37 -11.24
C THR A 230 13.92 4.54 -12.45
N LEU A 231 13.15 4.60 -13.54
CA LEU A 231 13.47 3.89 -14.78
C LEU A 231 14.77 4.40 -15.40
N ALA A 232 14.98 5.71 -15.44
CA ALA A 232 16.22 6.31 -15.94
C ALA A 232 17.46 5.83 -15.13
N LEU A 233 17.36 5.87 -13.81
CA LEU A 233 18.41 5.36 -12.92
C LEU A 233 18.63 3.85 -13.11
N PHE A 234 17.55 3.07 -13.22
CA PHE A 234 17.65 1.63 -13.47
C PHE A 234 18.40 1.34 -14.77
N PHE A 235 18.05 1.98 -15.88
CA PHE A 235 18.76 1.78 -17.15
C PHE A 235 20.21 2.27 -17.13
N ALA A 236 20.49 3.33 -16.37
CA ALA A 236 21.86 3.82 -16.20
C ALA A 236 22.76 2.82 -15.47
N PHE A 237 22.23 2.15 -14.43
CA PHE A 237 23.01 1.23 -13.59
C PHE A 237 22.88 -0.24 -14.01
N SER A 238 21.80 -0.64 -14.69
CA SER A 238 21.55 -2.05 -15.05
C SER A 238 22.66 -2.69 -15.89
N ARG A 239 23.32 -1.90 -16.75
CA ARG A 239 24.43 -2.39 -17.59
C ARG A 239 25.66 -2.81 -16.79
N SER A 240 25.80 -2.35 -15.55
CA SER A 240 26.91 -2.68 -14.66
C SER A 240 26.57 -3.78 -13.65
N LEU A 241 25.35 -4.34 -13.72
CA LEU A 241 24.87 -5.36 -12.79
C LEU A 241 24.83 -6.72 -13.48
N GLU A 242 25.45 -7.69 -12.85
CA GLU A 242 25.29 -9.08 -13.28
C GLU A 242 23.90 -9.61 -12.90
N PRO A 243 23.26 -10.41 -13.77
CA PRO A 243 22.00 -11.06 -13.44
C PRO A 243 22.15 -11.93 -12.19
N GLU A 244 21.16 -11.89 -11.32
CA GLU A 244 21.10 -12.75 -10.14
C GLU A 244 19.95 -13.73 -10.27
N GLU A 245 20.21 -15.00 -9.98
CA GLU A 245 19.16 -16.00 -9.99
C GLU A 245 18.33 -15.92 -8.70
N ILE A 246 17.12 -15.49 -8.85
CA ILE A 246 16.11 -15.50 -7.77
C ILE A 246 15.36 -16.83 -7.86
N ASP A 247 15.20 -17.52 -6.73
CA ASP A 247 14.47 -18.78 -6.67
C ASP A 247 12.98 -18.64 -7.06
N PHE A 248 12.37 -19.75 -7.45
CA PHE A 248 10.98 -19.75 -7.95
C PHE A 248 9.96 -19.29 -6.89
N GLY A 249 10.19 -19.57 -5.61
CA GLY A 249 9.32 -19.14 -4.52
C GLY A 249 9.34 -17.62 -4.36
N SER A 250 10.53 -17.03 -4.37
CA SER A 250 10.73 -15.59 -4.31
C SER A 250 10.19 -14.87 -5.56
N ARG A 251 10.32 -15.45 -6.76
CA ARG A 251 9.70 -14.91 -7.98
C ARG A 251 8.17 -14.90 -7.89
N ARG A 252 7.55 -15.98 -7.37
CA ARG A 252 6.09 -16.02 -7.13
C ARG A 252 5.68 -14.98 -6.09
N PHE A 253 6.45 -14.84 -5.02
CA PHE A 253 6.20 -13.81 -4.02
C PHE A 253 6.20 -12.41 -4.64
N LEU A 254 7.22 -12.05 -5.41
CA LEU A 254 7.32 -10.75 -6.09
C LEU A 254 6.15 -10.55 -7.09
N PHE A 255 5.72 -11.61 -7.78
CA PHE A 255 4.53 -11.53 -8.63
C PHE A 255 3.27 -11.19 -7.81
N TRP A 256 2.99 -11.96 -6.75
CA TRP A 256 1.75 -11.83 -5.99
C TRP A 256 1.67 -10.53 -5.16
N LEU A 257 2.78 -10.04 -4.62
CA LEU A 257 2.78 -8.83 -3.79
C LEU A 257 3.22 -7.57 -4.55
N GLY A 258 3.87 -7.71 -5.69
CA GLY A 258 4.29 -6.58 -6.53
C GLY A 258 3.40 -6.38 -7.77
N LEU A 259 3.43 -7.34 -8.69
CA LEU A 259 2.74 -7.20 -9.97
C LEU A 259 1.22 -7.43 -9.87
N PHE A 260 0.77 -8.43 -9.11
CA PHE A 260 -0.64 -8.81 -9.04
C PHE A 260 -1.56 -7.69 -8.52
N PRO A 261 -1.23 -6.92 -7.47
CA PRO A 261 -2.02 -5.75 -7.08
C PRO A 261 -2.18 -4.72 -8.20
N LEU A 262 -1.14 -4.49 -8.99
CA LEU A 262 -1.20 -3.63 -10.18
C LEU A 262 -2.18 -4.17 -11.23
N LEU A 263 -2.11 -5.48 -11.52
CA LEU A 263 -3.04 -6.12 -12.45
C LEU A 263 -4.49 -6.02 -11.97
N LEU A 264 -4.75 -6.15 -10.68
CA LEU A 264 -6.08 -5.97 -10.10
C LEU A 264 -6.60 -4.54 -10.27
N VAL A 265 -5.75 -3.54 -10.05
CA VAL A 265 -6.08 -2.12 -10.23
C VAL A 265 -6.42 -1.84 -11.71
N LEU A 266 -5.63 -2.36 -12.64
CA LEU A 266 -5.90 -2.23 -14.08
C LEU A 266 -7.20 -2.94 -14.48
N ALA A 267 -7.43 -4.16 -13.98
CA ALA A 267 -8.67 -4.89 -14.21
C ALA A 267 -9.88 -4.14 -13.65
N TYR A 268 -9.75 -3.54 -12.46
CA TYR A 268 -10.80 -2.68 -11.90
C TYR A 268 -11.10 -1.49 -12.82
N GLY A 269 -10.10 -0.79 -13.33
CA GLY A 269 -10.28 0.31 -14.30
C GLY A 269 -10.98 -0.14 -15.59
N LEU A 270 -10.58 -1.31 -16.11
CA LEU A 270 -11.21 -1.92 -17.30
C LEU A 270 -12.68 -2.30 -17.07
N ILE A 271 -13.01 -2.81 -15.88
CA ILE A 271 -14.37 -3.27 -15.56
C ILE A 271 -15.29 -2.11 -15.18
N SER A 272 -14.78 -1.17 -14.38
CA SER A 272 -15.60 -0.08 -13.83
C SER A 272 -15.68 1.15 -14.74
N GLY A 273 -14.73 1.33 -15.67
CA GLY A 273 -14.56 2.58 -16.43
C GLY A 273 -14.22 3.78 -15.57
N SER A 274 -14.06 3.58 -14.24
CA SER A 274 -13.79 4.66 -13.29
C SER A 274 -12.32 5.07 -13.31
N PRO A 275 -12.00 6.36 -13.13
CA PRO A 275 -10.61 6.80 -13.04
C PRO A 275 -9.92 6.15 -11.84
N VAL A 276 -8.83 5.45 -12.12
CA VAL A 276 -7.97 4.83 -11.11
C VAL A 276 -7.01 5.91 -10.60
N LYS A 277 -7.12 6.30 -9.34
CA LYS A 277 -6.31 7.35 -8.70
C LYS A 277 -5.55 6.84 -7.49
#